data_2d798e6ff2baa10594e1b57efd8a41c2
#
_entry.id   2d798e6ff2baa10594e1b57efd8a41c2
#
_cell.length_a   1.000
_cell.length_b   1.000
_cell.length_c   1.000
_cell.angle_alpha   90.00
_cell.angle_beta   90.00
_cell.angle_gamma   90.00
#
_symmetry.space_group_name_H-M   'P 1'
#
loop_
_entity.id
_entity.type
_entity.pdbx_description
1 polymer ?
#
loop_
_entity_poly.entity_id
_entity_poly.type
_entity_poly.pdbx_seq_one_letter_code
_entity_poly.pdbx_strand_id
1 'polypeptide(L)'
;MILEKPDSKPGLDGAPHVPRRPRQRWWRRRGILVALPGLLVLAVLGVVLTNQRAAQPAATPTPVSAALIAHGQIVPARVAHVGTQAGGVVQQLGVHAGQDVSAQTPIAWVIGPSNALEIVTAPFSGSVSNVLVHEGDTLLPGAAIAIIADMRTLQIETTDVDEFLIGHVHAGQQVSVSIDALDNATATGTVSSVALLPEAGTAGGAQQYPVIVRMNGLPPDARPGMSVRITLPD
;
A
#
# COMPACT_ATOMS: atom_id res chain seq x y z
N MET A 1 -61.67 12.07 -29.88
CA MET A 1 -62.38 11.70 -31.13
C MET A 1 -62.29 10.19 -31.21
N ILE A 2 -63.25 9.58 -30.60
CA ILE A 2 -64.32 8.81 -31.24
C ILE A 2 -63.82 7.45 -31.70
N LEU A 3 -64.15 6.44 -30.91
CA LEU A 3 -65.14 5.36 -31.20
C LEU A 3 -64.54 4.20 -32.03
N GLU A 4 -64.78 2.93 -31.89
CA GLU A 4 -65.91 2.17 -31.25
C GLU A 4 -65.59 0.67 -31.40
N LYS A 5 -66.03 -0.09 -30.41
CA LYS A 5 -66.29 -1.52 -30.39
C LYS A 5 -67.45 -1.82 -31.32
N PRO A 6 -67.83 -3.01 -31.80
CA PRO A 6 -68.27 -4.12 -30.97
C PRO A 6 -68.09 -5.57 -31.53
N ASP A 7 -68.18 -6.50 -30.58
CA ASP A 7 -69.09 -7.65 -30.43
C ASP A 7 -69.38 -8.60 -31.59
N SER A 8 -69.27 -9.87 -31.34
CA SER A 8 -70.41 -10.79 -31.17
C SER A 8 -70.00 -12.29 -31.21
N LYS A 9 -70.55 -13.00 -30.21
CA LYS A 9 -70.78 -14.46 -30.18
C LYS A 9 -71.96 -14.77 -31.10
N PRO A 10 -72.51 -16.01 -31.22
CA PRO A 10 -72.32 -17.32 -30.56
C PRO A 10 -72.59 -18.57 -31.44
N GLY A 11 -72.70 -19.74 -30.80
CA GLY A 11 -73.48 -20.88 -31.27
C GLY A 11 -72.71 -22.22 -31.12
N LEU A 12 -72.97 -22.97 -30.19
CA LEU A 12 -73.99 -23.97 -29.85
C LEU A 12 -73.98 -25.23 -30.69
N ASP A 13 -74.07 -26.32 -29.95
CA ASP A 13 -74.64 -27.66 -30.23
C ASP A 13 -73.60 -28.75 -30.56
N GLY A 14 -73.60 -29.88 -29.95
CA GLY A 14 -74.58 -30.69 -29.31
C GLY A 14 -73.97 -32.03 -28.85
N ALA A 15 -74.62 -32.55 -27.88
CA ALA A 15 -74.42 -33.75 -27.09
C ALA A 15 -74.37 -35.11 -27.86
N PRO A 16 -74.53 -36.19 -27.13
CA PRO A 16 -73.59 -37.01 -26.34
C PRO A 16 -73.55 -38.47 -26.85
N HIS A 17 -72.56 -39.22 -26.52
CA HIS A 17 -72.68 -40.69 -26.58
C HIS A 17 -71.96 -41.41 -25.42
N VAL A 18 -72.77 -42.20 -24.75
CA VAL A 18 -72.57 -43.07 -23.59
C VAL A 18 -72.01 -44.45 -24.11
N PRO A 19 -71.73 -45.35 -23.23
CA PRO A 19 -70.41 -46.00 -23.06
C PRO A 19 -70.37 -47.45 -23.57
N ARG A 20 -69.18 -47.97 -23.76
CA ARG A 20 -69.00 -49.41 -23.82
C ARG A 20 -67.78 -49.83 -22.98
N ARG A 21 -68.09 -50.52 -21.83
CA ARG A 21 -67.12 -51.42 -21.19
C ARG A 21 -66.83 -52.59 -22.13
N PRO A 22 -65.59 -53.10 -22.20
CA PRO A 22 -65.42 -54.48 -21.84
C PRO A 22 -64.10 -54.88 -21.18
N ARG A 23 -64.24 -55.88 -20.37
CA ARG A 23 -63.37 -57.00 -20.13
C ARG A 23 -62.07 -56.78 -19.38
N GLN A 24 -62.14 -57.09 -18.15
CA GLN A 24 -61.05 -57.56 -17.27
C GLN A 24 -60.12 -58.55 -18.01
N ARG A 25 -58.86 -58.23 -18.05
CA ARG A 25 -57.83 -59.23 -18.28
C ARG A 25 -57.00 -59.33 -16.98
N TRP A 26 -57.14 -60.47 -16.38
CA TRP A 26 -56.66 -60.94 -15.07
C TRP A 26 -55.20 -61.41 -15.08
N TRP A 27 -54.30 -60.76 -15.81
CA TRP A 27 -52.92 -61.22 -15.93
C TRP A 27 -51.89 -60.22 -15.48
N ARG A 28 -52.13 -59.38 -14.52
CA ARG A 28 -51.17 -58.41 -14.03
C ARG A 28 -50.81 -58.50 -12.54
N ARG A 29 -50.97 -59.67 -11.92
CA ARG A 29 -50.70 -59.80 -10.47
C ARG A 29 -49.37 -60.54 -10.14
N ARG A 30 -48.50 -60.84 -11.13
CA ARG A 30 -47.23 -61.51 -10.84
C ARG A 30 -45.96 -60.65 -11.09
N GLY A 31 -46.08 -59.39 -11.59
CA GLY A 31 -44.94 -58.49 -11.84
C GLY A 31 -44.63 -57.51 -10.74
N ILE A 32 -45.49 -57.33 -9.74
CA ILE A 32 -45.35 -56.26 -8.75
C ILE A 32 -44.48 -56.68 -7.54
N LEU A 33 -44.27 -57.98 -7.31
CA LEU A 33 -43.51 -58.45 -6.14
C LEU A 33 -41.98 -58.49 -6.33
N VAL A 34 -41.46 -58.30 -7.57
CA VAL A 34 -40.01 -58.28 -7.83
C VAL A 34 -39.48 -56.85 -8.02
N ALA A 35 -40.35 -55.84 -8.24
CA ALA A 35 -39.93 -54.46 -8.47
C ALA A 35 -39.67 -53.65 -7.16
N LEU A 36 -40.23 -54.07 -6.02
CA LEU A 36 -40.10 -53.36 -4.78
C LEU A 36 -38.71 -53.38 -4.13
N PRO A 37 -37.96 -54.54 -4.13
CA PRO A 37 -36.60 -54.53 -3.56
C PRO A 37 -35.59 -53.75 -4.41
N GLY A 38 -35.78 -53.68 -5.73
CA GLY A 38 -34.86 -52.94 -6.64
C GLY A 38 -34.97 -51.41 -6.46
N LEU A 39 -36.16 -50.91 -6.21
CA LEU A 39 -36.42 -49.47 -6.00
C LEU A 39 -35.85 -49.01 -4.65
N LEU A 40 -35.92 -49.89 -3.61
CA LEU A 40 -35.38 -49.58 -2.29
C LEU A 40 -33.85 -49.59 -2.29
N VAL A 41 -33.21 -50.49 -3.04
CA VAL A 41 -31.73 -50.50 -3.19
C VAL A 41 -31.28 -49.27 -3.97
N LEU A 42 -31.97 -48.80 -5.02
CA LEU A 42 -31.67 -47.60 -5.74
C LEU A 42 -31.87 -46.34 -4.90
N ALA A 43 -32.92 -46.31 -4.04
CA ALA A 43 -33.15 -45.19 -3.14
C ALA A 43 -32.06 -45.10 -2.06
N VAL A 44 -31.64 -46.24 -1.49
CA VAL A 44 -30.55 -46.26 -0.50
C VAL A 44 -29.22 -45.90 -1.13
N LEU A 45 -28.94 -46.38 -2.35
CA LEU A 45 -27.72 -46.01 -3.08
C LEU A 45 -27.70 -44.52 -3.46
N GLY A 46 -28.86 -43.94 -3.81
CA GLY A 46 -29.01 -42.51 -4.07
C GLY A 46 -28.77 -41.66 -2.82
N VAL A 47 -29.26 -42.08 -1.65
CA VAL A 47 -29.04 -41.38 -0.38
C VAL A 47 -27.58 -41.48 0.08
N VAL A 48 -26.92 -42.62 -0.14
CA VAL A 48 -25.49 -42.77 0.19
C VAL A 48 -24.61 -41.91 -0.73
N LEU A 49 -24.93 -41.84 -2.02
CA LEU A 49 -24.18 -41.00 -2.99
C LEU A 49 -24.44 -39.50 -2.79
N THR A 50 -25.63 -39.08 -2.33
CA THR A 50 -25.89 -37.69 -2.00
C THR A 50 -25.25 -37.26 -0.69
N ASN A 51 -25.14 -38.17 0.29
CA ASN A 51 -24.51 -37.88 1.56
C ASN A 51 -22.97 -37.81 1.46
N GLN A 52 -22.36 -38.47 0.46
CA GLN A 52 -20.93 -38.33 0.22
C GLN A 52 -20.53 -36.98 -0.41
N ARG A 53 -21.49 -36.22 -0.99
CA ARG A 53 -21.23 -34.87 -1.50
C ARG A 53 -21.28 -33.78 -0.43
N ALA A 54 -21.73 -34.09 0.78
CA ALA A 54 -21.88 -33.09 1.86
C ALA A 54 -20.65 -33.00 2.82
N ALA A 55 -19.62 -33.79 2.60
CA ALA A 55 -18.38 -33.68 3.36
C ALA A 55 -17.26 -33.10 2.49
N GLN A 56 -17.50 -31.90 1.93
CA GLN A 56 -16.35 -31.05 1.59
C GLN A 56 -15.74 -30.65 2.94
N PRO A 57 -14.48 -31.01 3.22
CA PRO A 57 -13.83 -30.48 4.41
C PRO A 57 -13.90 -28.95 4.27
N ALA A 58 -14.57 -28.33 5.25
CA ALA A 58 -14.52 -26.87 5.37
C ALA A 58 -13.04 -26.50 5.27
N ALA A 59 -12.66 -25.76 4.25
CA ALA A 59 -11.33 -25.20 4.15
C ALA A 59 -11.10 -24.48 5.48
N THR A 60 -10.24 -25.02 6.30
CA THR A 60 -9.78 -24.38 7.52
C THR A 60 -9.34 -23.00 7.05
N PRO A 61 -9.89 -21.89 7.57
CA PRO A 61 -9.42 -20.57 7.18
C PRO A 61 -7.93 -20.58 7.50
N THR A 62 -7.11 -20.50 6.45
CA THR A 62 -5.69 -20.23 6.62
C THR A 62 -5.65 -18.96 7.43
N PRO A 63 -4.99 -18.92 8.60
CA PRO A 63 -4.87 -17.68 9.33
C PRO A 63 -4.28 -16.67 8.35
N VAL A 64 -5.05 -15.67 8.02
CA VAL A 64 -4.54 -14.50 7.31
C VAL A 64 -3.62 -13.87 8.33
N SER A 65 -2.32 -14.12 8.19
CA SER A 65 -1.29 -13.44 8.95
C SER A 65 -1.60 -11.96 8.79
N ALA A 66 -1.92 -11.29 9.89
CA ALA A 66 -2.23 -9.87 9.87
C ALA A 66 -0.92 -9.17 9.52
N ALA A 67 -0.75 -8.81 8.25
CA ALA A 67 0.43 -8.09 7.81
C ALA A 67 0.55 -6.82 8.67
N LEU A 68 1.65 -6.69 9.37
CA LEU A 68 1.97 -5.50 10.13
C LEU A 68 2.26 -4.37 9.15
N ILE A 69 1.57 -3.25 9.30
CA ILE A 69 1.68 -2.11 8.39
C ILE A 69 2.26 -0.94 9.17
N ALA A 70 3.32 -0.35 8.62
CA ALA A 70 3.89 0.90 9.08
C ALA A 70 3.81 1.95 7.97
N HIS A 71 3.75 3.22 8.36
CA HIS A 71 3.79 4.35 7.44
C HIS A 71 5.13 5.07 7.55
N GLY A 72 5.51 5.73 6.46
CA GLY A 72 6.74 6.50 6.42
C GLY A 72 6.74 7.46 5.25
N GLN A 73 7.88 8.09 5.06
CA GLN A 73 8.11 9.00 3.96
C GLN A 73 9.47 8.73 3.29
N ILE A 74 9.56 9.06 2.02
CA ILE A 74 10.81 9.01 1.29
C ILE A 74 11.65 10.22 1.70
N VAL A 75 12.89 9.99 2.14
CA VAL A 75 13.84 11.03 2.51
C VAL A 75 15.18 10.82 1.80
N PRO A 76 15.97 11.87 1.56
CA PRO A 76 17.34 11.71 1.10
C PRO A 76 18.19 10.97 2.15
N ALA A 77 19.04 10.05 1.71
CA ALA A 77 19.91 9.32 2.64
C ALA A 77 20.96 10.22 3.33
N ARG A 78 21.26 11.37 2.73
CA ARG A 78 22.21 12.35 3.26
C ARG A 78 21.68 13.75 3.06
N VAL A 79 21.64 14.52 4.16
CA VAL A 79 21.29 15.94 4.17
C VAL A 79 22.36 16.66 4.99
N ALA A 80 22.82 17.82 4.50
CA ALA A 80 23.71 18.69 5.24
C ALA A 80 23.18 20.11 5.27
N HIS A 81 23.17 20.68 6.48
CA HIS A 81 23.00 22.11 6.69
C HIS A 81 24.39 22.74 6.60
N VAL A 82 24.64 23.44 5.50
CA VAL A 82 25.93 24.07 5.21
C VAL A 82 25.87 25.51 5.67
N GLY A 83 26.82 25.92 6.49
CA GLY A 83 26.81 27.26 7.07
C GLY A 83 28.20 27.80 7.37
N THR A 84 28.26 29.03 7.89
CA THR A 84 29.49 29.71 8.30
C THR A 84 29.92 29.28 9.70
N GLN A 85 31.22 29.13 9.93
CA GLN A 85 31.77 28.83 11.25
C GLN A 85 32.01 30.11 12.07
N ALA A 86 32.50 31.17 11.42
CA ALA A 86 32.88 32.41 12.10
C ALA A 86 31.75 33.44 12.16
N GLY A 87 30.68 33.27 11.34
CA GLY A 87 29.69 34.31 11.11
C GLY A 87 30.24 35.45 10.24
N GLY A 88 29.44 36.47 9.99
CA GLY A 88 29.84 37.62 9.18
C GLY A 88 28.77 38.05 8.20
N VAL A 89 29.15 38.79 7.17
CA VAL A 89 28.26 39.27 6.14
C VAL A 89 28.41 38.43 4.88
N VAL A 90 27.29 37.93 4.34
CA VAL A 90 27.26 37.22 3.07
C VAL A 90 27.60 38.18 1.94
N GLN A 91 28.78 38.01 1.38
CA GLN A 91 29.23 38.85 0.27
C GLN A 91 28.63 38.41 -1.05
N GLN A 92 28.58 37.08 -1.29
CA GLN A 92 28.09 36.49 -2.52
C GLN A 92 27.55 35.09 -2.27
N LEU A 93 26.50 34.73 -3.02
CA LEU A 93 26.00 33.36 -3.13
C LEU A 93 26.42 32.74 -4.46
N GLY A 94 27.04 31.58 -4.42
CA GLY A 94 27.51 30.85 -5.62
C GLY A 94 26.50 29.85 -6.16
N VAL A 95 25.36 29.66 -5.48
CA VAL A 95 24.36 28.64 -5.82
C VAL A 95 22.94 29.16 -5.62
N HIS A 96 22.00 28.46 -6.25
CA HIS A 96 20.56 28.66 -6.07
C HIS A 96 19.86 27.34 -5.74
N ALA A 97 18.65 27.43 -5.22
CA ALA A 97 17.82 26.25 -4.94
C ALA A 97 17.54 25.45 -6.23
N GLY A 98 17.62 24.12 -6.14
CA GLY A 98 17.45 23.20 -7.25
C GLY A 98 18.73 22.92 -8.06
N GLN A 99 19.84 23.61 -7.78
CA GLN A 99 21.10 23.42 -8.47
C GLN A 99 21.84 22.18 -7.99
N ASP A 100 22.39 21.41 -8.91
CA ASP A 100 23.30 20.32 -8.59
C ASP A 100 24.71 20.83 -8.31
N VAL A 101 25.32 20.34 -7.24
CA VAL A 101 26.66 20.70 -6.80
C VAL A 101 27.51 19.45 -6.57
N SER A 102 28.80 19.59 -6.84
CA SER A 102 29.80 18.59 -6.47
C SER A 102 30.38 18.89 -5.09
N ALA A 103 30.99 17.88 -4.46
CA ALA A 103 31.77 18.11 -3.24
C ALA A 103 32.79 19.24 -3.47
N GLN A 104 33.00 20.08 -2.44
CA GLN A 104 33.89 21.23 -2.46
C GLN A 104 33.44 22.39 -3.37
N THR A 105 32.29 22.35 -4.03
CA THR A 105 31.72 23.50 -4.75
C THR A 105 31.51 24.66 -3.81
N PRO A 106 32.00 25.88 -4.09
CA PRO A 106 31.69 27.07 -3.28
C PRO A 106 30.18 27.37 -3.27
N ILE A 107 29.61 27.52 -2.08
CA ILE A 107 28.21 27.82 -1.84
C ILE A 107 28.05 29.31 -1.55
N ALA A 108 28.91 29.86 -0.70
CA ALA A 108 28.87 31.27 -0.31
C ALA A 108 30.25 31.79 0.07
N TRP A 109 30.43 33.10 -0.09
CA TRP A 109 31.55 33.87 0.40
C TRP A 109 31.07 34.76 1.54
N VAL A 110 31.63 34.59 2.75
CA VAL A 110 31.25 35.31 3.95
C VAL A 110 32.44 36.10 4.46
N ILE A 111 32.25 37.40 4.71
CA ILE A 111 33.27 38.23 5.34
C ILE A 111 33.03 38.23 6.84
N GLY A 112 33.95 37.60 7.59
CA GLY A 112 33.89 37.49 9.02
C GLY A 112 34.32 38.80 9.75
N PRO A 113 34.27 38.77 11.12
CA PRO A 113 34.51 39.97 11.97
C PRO A 113 35.87 40.64 11.77
N SER A 114 36.91 39.87 11.39
CA SER A 114 38.27 40.39 11.16
C SER A 114 38.53 40.72 9.69
N ASN A 115 37.50 40.96 8.90
CA ASN A 115 37.56 41.09 7.45
C ASN A 115 38.19 39.88 6.73
N ALA A 116 38.16 38.72 7.41
CA ALA A 116 38.61 37.45 6.85
C ALA A 116 37.54 36.84 5.95
N LEU A 117 37.96 36.44 4.74
CA LEU A 117 37.02 35.76 3.82
C LEU A 117 36.95 34.28 4.18
N GLU A 118 35.73 33.82 4.49
CA GLU A 118 35.38 32.42 4.64
C GLU A 118 34.65 31.97 3.37
N ILE A 119 35.16 30.89 2.72
CA ILE A 119 34.48 30.26 1.61
C ILE A 119 33.77 29.02 2.13
N VAL A 120 32.46 29.06 2.13
CA VAL A 120 31.64 27.94 2.55
C VAL A 120 31.40 27.00 1.37
N THR A 121 31.74 25.71 1.52
CA THR A 121 31.69 24.74 0.41
C THR A 121 30.74 23.57 0.69
N ALA A 122 30.29 22.90 -0.38
CA ALA A 122 29.48 21.70 -0.29
C ALA A 122 30.28 20.51 0.31
N PRO A 123 29.78 19.82 1.34
CA PRO A 123 30.50 18.71 1.97
C PRO A 123 30.46 17.43 1.13
N PHE A 124 29.50 17.29 0.24
CA PHE A 124 29.35 16.16 -0.69
C PHE A 124 28.60 16.59 -1.96
N SER A 125 28.63 15.75 -2.99
CA SER A 125 27.87 15.99 -4.23
C SER A 125 26.39 15.69 -4.02
N GLY A 126 25.53 16.63 -4.40
CA GLY A 126 24.07 16.56 -4.22
C GLY A 126 23.38 17.72 -4.90
N SER A 127 22.14 17.97 -4.53
CA SER A 127 21.35 19.12 -5.01
C SER A 127 21.10 20.09 -3.87
N VAL A 128 21.14 21.38 -4.15
CA VAL A 128 20.76 22.43 -3.18
C VAL A 128 19.24 22.38 -2.99
N SER A 129 18.81 21.86 -1.85
CA SER A 129 17.39 21.80 -1.54
C SER A 129 16.80 23.16 -1.26
N ASN A 130 17.52 23.98 -0.49
CA ASN A 130 17.08 25.34 -0.14
C ASN A 130 18.30 26.24 0.12
N VAL A 131 18.15 27.54 -0.16
CA VAL A 131 19.03 28.61 0.27
C VAL A 131 18.31 29.43 1.30
N LEU A 132 18.91 29.59 2.48
CA LEU A 132 18.25 30.15 3.68
C LEU A 132 18.55 31.63 3.89
N VAL A 133 19.47 32.21 3.12
CA VAL A 133 19.99 33.55 3.30
C VAL A 133 20.09 34.29 1.96
N HIS A 134 20.28 35.62 2.03
CA HIS A 134 20.50 36.47 0.89
C HIS A 134 21.88 37.17 0.96
N GLU A 135 22.35 37.65 -0.16
CA GLU A 135 23.53 38.47 -0.19
C GLU A 135 23.30 39.77 0.61
N GLY A 136 24.27 40.13 1.43
CA GLY A 136 24.18 41.24 2.36
C GLY A 136 23.66 40.87 3.77
N ASP A 137 23.14 39.67 3.98
CA ASP A 137 22.69 39.23 5.30
C ASP A 137 23.86 39.11 6.28
N THR A 138 23.61 39.48 7.54
CA THR A 138 24.57 39.30 8.64
C THR A 138 24.25 38.02 9.41
N LEU A 139 25.21 37.11 9.46
CA LEU A 139 25.09 35.78 10.03
C LEU A 139 25.84 35.65 11.36
N LEU A 140 25.24 34.92 12.29
CA LEU A 140 25.93 34.48 13.51
C LEU A 140 26.80 33.26 13.22
N PRO A 141 27.84 32.99 14.05
CA PRO A 141 28.60 31.78 14.01
C PRO A 141 27.68 30.53 14.06
N GLY A 142 27.88 29.57 13.17
CA GLY A 142 27.06 28.37 13.07
C GLY A 142 25.75 28.54 12.30
N ALA A 143 25.45 29.73 11.75
CA ALA A 143 24.22 29.95 10.98
C ALA A 143 24.27 29.16 9.67
N ALA A 144 23.17 28.44 9.35
CA ALA A 144 23.03 27.71 8.12
C ALA A 144 22.77 28.68 6.94
N ILE A 145 23.43 28.44 5.81
CA ILE A 145 23.32 29.21 4.57
C ILE A 145 22.49 28.45 3.53
N ALA A 146 22.76 27.14 3.39
CA ALA A 146 22.06 26.31 2.44
C ALA A 146 21.86 24.88 2.98
N ILE A 147 20.88 24.19 2.43
CA ILE A 147 20.64 22.77 2.67
C ILE A 147 20.98 21.99 1.40
N ILE A 148 21.88 21.03 1.52
CA ILE A 148 22.29 20.13 0.42
C ILE A 148 21.79 18.73 0.72
N ALA A 149 21.14 18.11 -0.24
CA ALA A 149 20.58 16.76 -0.12
C ALA A 149 21.08 15.86 -1.27
N ASP A 150 21.39 14.61 -0.94
CA ASP A 150 21.70 13.60 -1.95
C ASP A 150 20.42 13.02 -2.53
N MET A 151 19.95 13.56 -3.66
CA MET A 151 18.74 13.13 -4.35
C MET A 151 18.91 11.83 -5.14
N ARG A 152 20.12 11.28 -5.25
CA ARG A 152 20.40 10.02 -5.95
C ARG A 152 20.20 8.81 -5.05
N THR A 153 20.39 9.00 -3.76
CA THR A 153 20.24 7.94 -2.76
C THR A 153 19.10 8.31 -1.84
N LEU A 154 17.94 7.69 -2.06
CA LEU A 154 16.77 7.89 -1.23
C LEU A 154 16.57 6.69 -0.32
N GLN A 155 15.97 6.92 0.83
CA GLN A 155 15.59 5.92 1.83
C GLN A 155 14.20 6.25 2.36
N ILE A 156 13.63 5.34 3.10
CA ILE A 156 12.36 5.56 3.79
C ILE A 156 12.66 5.70 5.27
N GLU A 157 12.04 6.68 5.88
CA GLU A 157 11.99 6.85 7.32
C GLU A 157 10.56 6.65 7.79
N THR A 158 10.36 5.74 8.75
CA THR A 158 9.02 5.46 9.30
C THR A 158 8.62 6.55 10.28
N THR A 159 7.31 6.80 10.37
CA THR A 159 6.73 7.86 11.18
C THR A 159 5.77 7.36 12.25
N ASP A 160 5.48 6.05 12.29
CA ASP A 160 4.45 5.47 13.16
C ASP A 160 4.81 4.11 13.77
N VAL A 161 6.10 3.75 13.79
CA VAL A 161 6.54 2.52 14.45
C VAL A 161 6.57 2.74 15.95
N ASP A 162 5.60 2.18 16.63
CA ASP A 162 5.46 2.23 18.10
C ASP A 162 6.20 1.05 18.79
N GLU A 163 6.07 0.98 20.11
CA GLU A 163 6.67 -0.08 20.93
C GLU A 163 6.14 -1.49 20.62
N PHE A 164 4.94 -1.61 20.05
CA PHE A 164 4.38 -2.92 19.67
C PHE A 164 4.96 -3.40 18.34
N LEU A 165 5.07 -2.49 17.38
CA LEU A 165 5.62 -2.79 16.06
C LEU A 165 7.13 -3.02 16.10
N ILE A 166 7.86 -2.25 16.92
CA ILE A 166 9.33 -2.30 16.97
C ILE A 166 9.86 -3.69 17.35
N GLY A 167 9.10 -4.45 18.15
CA GLY A 167 9.45 -5.83 18.53
C GLY A 167 9.50 -6.81 17.35
N HIS A 168 8.87 -6.48 16.23
CA HIS A 168 8.79 -7.30 15.02
C HIS A 168 9.71 -6.79 13.90
N VAL A 169 10.43 -5.70 14.11
CA VAL A 169 11.30 -5.07 13.11
C VAL A 169 12.76 -5.33 13.43
N HIS A 170 13.48 -5.92 12.48
CA HIS A 170 14.89 -6.25 12.65
C HIS A 170 15.72 -5.72 11.48
N ALA A 171 16.93 -5.27 11.76
CA ALA A 171 17.88 -4.88 10.73
C ALA A 171 18.18 -6.07 9.79
N GLY A 172 18.18 -5.83 8.49
CA GLY A 172 18.34 -6.85 7.45
C GLY A 172 17.02 -7.49 6.98
N GLN A 173 15.89 -7.22 7.64
CA GLN A 173 14.58 -7.75 7.25
C GLN A 173 14.14 -7.14 5.91
N GLN A 174 13.62 -7.99 5.02
CA GLN A 174 13.01 -7.53 3.78
C GLN A 174 11.56 -7.12 4.02
N VAL A 175 11.17 -6.00 3.43
CA VAL A 175 9.84 -5.43 3.55
C VAL A 175 9.29 -5.08 2.18
N SER A 176 7.97 -5.12 2.04
CA SER A 176 7.28 -4.60 0.85
C SER A 176 6.88 -3.15 1.08
N VAL A 177 7.18 -2.30 0.12
CA VAL A 177 6.89 -0.86 0.19
C VAL A 177 5.93 -0.50 -0.93
N SER A 178 4.87 0.20 -0.60
CA SER A 178 3.91 0.78 -1.55
C SER A 178 3.99 2.30 -1.47
N ILE A 179 4.15 2.97 -2.61
CA ILE A 179 4.23 4.43 -2.69
C ILE A 179 2.87 4.97 -3.08
N ASP A 180 2.19 5.65 -2.15
CA ASP A 180 0.81 6.11 -2.34
C ASP A 180 0.67 7.09 -3.52
N ALA A 181 1.65 7.97 -3.73
CA ALA A 181 1.64 8.97 -4.80
C ALA A 181 1.90 8.42 -6.22
N LEU A 182 2.29 7.15 -6.35
CA LEU A 182 2.63 6.50 -7.62
C LEU A 182 1.70 5.30 -7.87
N ASP A 183 0.38 5.50 -7.79
CA ASP A 183 -0.64 4.49 -8.01
C ASP A 183 -0.41 3.19 -7.20
N ASN A 184 0.11 3.33 -5.97
CA ASN A 184 0.54 2.24 -5.11
C ASN A 184 1.61 1.34 -5.76
N ALA A 185 2.51 1.91 -6.54
CA ALA A 185 3.67 1.19 -7.07
C ALA A 185 4.42 0.49 -5.93
N THR A 186 4.64 -0.81 -6.08
CA THR A 186 5.30 -1.62 -5.06
C THR A 186 6.77 -1.80 -5.37
N ALA A 187 7.58 -1.71 -4.33
CA ALA A 187 9.01 -1.98 -4.37
C ALA A 187 9.41 -2.83 -3.15
N THR A 188 10.56 -3.48 -3.23
CA THR A 188 11.13 -4.15 -2.06
C THR A 188 12.15 -3.26 -1.38
N GLY A 189 12.12 -3.26 -0.05
CA GLY A 189 13.10 -2.58 0.78
C GLY A 189 13.77 -3.54 1.76
N THR A 190 14.88 -3.10 2.32
CA THR A 190 15.56 -3.80 3.41
C THR A 190 15.71 -2.85 4.58
N VAL A 191 15.31 -3.27 5.76
CA VAL A 191 15.50 -2.51 7.00
C VAL A 191 17.01 -2.32 7.22
N SER A 192 17.46 -1.08 7.16
CA SER A 192 18.87 -0.72 7.32
C SER A 192 19.24 -0.50 8.77
N SER A 193 18.40 0.19 9.51
CA SER A 193 18.59 0.46 10.94
C SER A 193 17.25 0.69 11.64
N VAL A 194 17.26 0.41 12.92
CA VAL A 194 16.15 0.64 13.85
C VAL A 194 16.69 1.57 14.92
N ALA A 195 15.99 2.66 15.22
CA ALA A 195 16.39 3.59 16.26
C ALA A 195 16.36 2.89 17.62
N LEU A 196 17.41 3.12 18.41
CA LEU A 196 17.52 2.60 19.77
C LEU A 196 16.79 3.48 20.81
N LEU A 197 16.55 4.73 20.46
CA LEU A 197 15.84 5.68 21.30
C LEU A 197 14.60 6.17 20.56
N PRO A 198 13.49 6.30 21.26
CA PRO A 198 12.28 6.83 20.64
C PRO A 198 12.40 8.34 20.44
N GLU A 199 11.73 8.83 19.42
CA GLU A 199 11.48 10.24 19.20
C GLU A 199 10.05 10.60 19.59
N ALA A 200 9.82 11.85 19.97
CA ALA A 200 8.48 12.34 20.28
C ALA A 200 7.67 12.38 18.98
N GLY A 201 6.61 11.57 18.90
CA GLY A 201 5.73 11.54 17.74
C GLY A 201 4.99 12.87 17.56
N THR A 202 4.73 13.22 16.31
CA THR A 202 4.03 14.46 15.90
C THR A 202 2.56 14.50 16.33
N ALA A 203 1.98 13.36 16.70
CA ALA A 203 0.57 13.24 17.08
C ALA A 203 0.42 12.73 18.51
N GLY A 204 0.31 13.64 19.48
CA GLY A 204 -0.25 13.31 20.79
C GLY A 204 0.65 12.60 21.81
N GLY A 205 1.98 12.66 21.66
CA GLY A 205 2.92 12.20 22.70
C GLY A 205 3.22 10.70 22.72
N ALA A 206 2.77 9.93 21.73
CA ALA A 206 3.21 8.56 21.55
C ALA A 206 4.69 8.53 21.15
N GLN A 207 5.46 7.68 21.80
CA GLN A 207 6.86 7.46 21.44
C GLN A 207 6.92 6.65 20.14
N GLN A 208 7.72 7.11 19.19
CA GLN A 208 7.92 6.48 17.90
C GLN A 208 9.39 6.12 17.72
N TYR A 209 9.64 4.98 17.12
CA TYR A 209 10.99 4.52 16.83
C TYR A 209 11.24 4.63 15.32
N PRO A 210 12.00 5.63 14.86
CA PRO A 210 12.33 5.74 13.45
C PRO A 210 13.04 4.48 12.94
N VAL A 211 12.53 3.91 11.87
CA VAL A 211 13.14 2.79 11.17
C VAL A 211 13.53 3.26 9.79
N ILE A 212 14.79 3.04 9.44
CA ILE A 212 15.30 3.37 8.11
C ILE A 212 15.25 2.15 7.22
N VAL A 213 14.52 2.27 6.12
CA VAL A 213 14.41 1.24 5.09
C VAL A 213 15.12 1.71 3.82
N ARG A 214 16.11 0.94 3.39
CA ARG A 214 16.80 1.16 2.12
C ARG A 214 16.03 0.45 1.02
N MET A 215 15.72 1.18 -0.04
CA MET A 215 14.98 0.63 -1.17
C MET A 215 15.89 -0.08 -2.17
N ASN A 216 15.45 -1.24 -2.66
CA ASN A 216 16.09 -1.99 -3.73
C ASN A 216 15.34 -1.67 -5.05
N GLY A 217 15.82 -0.65 -5.78
CA GLY A 217 15.15 -0.20 -7.00
C GLY A 217 14.04 0.82 -6.72
N LEU A 218 14.40 2.09 -6.82
CA LEU A 218 13.44 3.18 -6.67
C LEU A 218 12.75 3.45 -8.01
N PRO A 219 11.43 3.64 -8.05
CA PRO A 219 10.77 4.16 -9.24
C PRO A 219 11.38 5.51 -9.64
N PRO A 220 11.58 5.78 -10.94
CA PRO A 220 12.25 6.99 -11.41
C PRO A 220 11.53 8.29 -11.00
N ASP A 221 10.23 8.20 -10.74
CA ASP A 221 9.39 9.32 -10.33
C ASP A 221 9.28 9.50 -8.81
N ALA A 222 9.95 8.64 -8.02
CA ALA A 222 9.96 8.77 -6.57
C ALA A 222 10.72 10.02 -6.14
N ARG A 223 10.11 10.80 -5.25
CA ARG A 223 10.67 12.06 -4.75
C ARG A 223 10.64 12.11 -3.22
N PRO A 224 11.58 12.80 -2.59
CA PRO A 224 11.52 13.07 -1.16
C PRO A 224 10.20 13.73 -0.77
N GLY A 225 9.66 13.36 0.38
CA GLY A 225 8.39 13.82 0.91
C GLY A 225 7.18 12.99 0.49
N MET A 226 7.31 12.03 -0.42
CA MET A 226 6.21 11.12 -0.75
C MET A 226 5.95 10.15 0.39
N SER A 227 4.66 9.96 0.71
CA SER A 227 4.21 9.00 1.72
C SER A 227 4.28 7.57 1.17
N VAL A 228 4.65 6.66 2.05
CA VAL A 228 4.77 5.24 1.74
C VAL A 228 4.12 4.39 2.83
N ARG A 229 3.63 3.23 2.41
CA ARG A 229 3.15 2.17 3.29
C ARG A 229 4.11 1.00 3.22
N ILE A 230 4.53 0.53 4.39
CA ILE A 230 5.49 -0.56 4.54
C ILE A 230 4.75 -1.75 5.11
N THR A 231 4.80 -2.88 4.41
CA THR A 231 4.25 -4.15 4.88
C THR A 231 5.38 -5.02 5.36
N LEU A 232 5.34 -5.33 6.64
CA LEU A 232 6.30 -6.20 7.31
C LEU A 232 5.82 -7.66 7.18
N PRO A 233 6.66 -8.60 6.79
CA PRO A 233 6.33 -10.02 6.90
C PRO A 233 6.31 -10.44 8.37
N ASP A 234 5.41 -11.33 8.70
CA ASP A 234 5.35 -12.04 9.99
C ASP A 234 6.58 -12.89 10.23
#